data_df12e27126fbbade912ea9cea8d09896
#
_entry.id   df12e27126fbbade912ea9cea8d09896
#
_cell.length_a   1.000
_cell.length_b   1.000
_cell.length_c   1.000
_cell.angle_alpha   90.00
_cell.angle_beta   90.00
_cell.angle_gamma   90.00
#
_symmetry.space_group_name_H-M   'P 1'
#
loop_
_entity.id
_entity.type
_entity.pdbx_description
1 polymer ?
#
loop_
_entity_poly.entity_id
_entity_poly.type
_entity_poly.pdbx_seq_one_letter_code
_entity_poly.pdbx_strand_id
1 'polypeptide(L)'
;MSAAPTYPSARASGDEAPQTRRDEGDIRNRILRLLPPNELDAVLERTEMMTIESKEKVWEREQPIRFIHFPEDCVISLVTELDDGDKVEAMTVGNDGFAGMAIFNQLASSRLMAIGQITGHSRRVAVEDFRKLMTLPSLDRLLHRYSQLVFETVSQSAACNRLHVIEQRCARWLLMSHDRVGRDRFDLTQEFLAEMLGVRRPGVTVAMGILEKSGFIAHGRGNITVVDRAGLESASCECYRTIKERLAKLIV
;
A
#
# COMPACT_ATOMS: atom_id res chain seq x y z
N MET A 1 -14.77 -38.19 -57.47
CA MET A 1 -15.34 -36.83 -57.46
C MET A 1 -15.94 -36.60 -56.07
N SER A 2 -15.16 -35.98 -55.22
CA SER A 2 -15.55 -35.74 -53.83
C SER A 2 -15.58 -34.22 -53.64
N ALA A 3 -16.76 -33.69 -53.24
CA ALA A 3 -17.00 -32.27 -53.04
C ALA A 3 -16.39 -31.82 -51.71
N ALA A 4 -15.67 -30.69 -51.76
CA ALA A 4 -15.17 -29.99 -50.57
C ALA A 4 -16.28 -29.20 -49.84
N PRO A 5 -16.25 -29.14 -48.52
CA PRO A 5 -17.21 -28.33 -47.78
C PRO A 5 -16.78 -26.86 -47.77
N THR A 6 -17.73 -25.96 -48.10
CA THR A 6 -17.67 -24.52 -48.02
C THR A 6 -17.83 -24.06 -46.56
N TYR A 7 -16.86 -23.31 -46.05
CA TYR A 7 -16.95 -22.59 -44.76
C TYR A 7 -17.63 -21.22 -44.96
N PRO A 8 -18.55 -20.79 -44.08
CA PRO A 8 -19.11 -19.45 -44.13
C PRO A 8 -18.09 -18.41 -43.60
N SER A 9 -18.03 -17.28 -44.33
CA SER A 9 -17.23 -16.12 -44.00
C SER A 9 -17.65 -15.49 -42.67
N ALA A 10 -16.69 -15.39 -41.72
CA ALA A 10 -16.85 -14.61 -40.51
C ALA A 10 -16.95 -13.11 -40.86
N ARG A 11 -18.03 -12.48 -40.44
CA ARG A 11 -18.18 -11.02 -40.44
C ARG A 11 -17.19 -10.41 -39.46
N ALA A 12 -16.44 -9.42 -39.90
CA ALA A 12 -15.61 -8.55 -39.10
C ALA A 12 -16.49 -7.83 -38.05
N SER A 13 -16.37 -8.16 -36.80
CA SER A 13 -16.83 -7.35 -35.67
C SER A 13 -15.85 -6.19 -35.48
N GLY A 14 -16.40 -4.96 -35.54
CA GLY A 14 -15.63 -3.75 -35.41
C GLY A 14 -14.86 -3.70 -34.13
N ASP A 15 -13.57 -3.29 -34.24
CA ASP A 15 -12.72 -2.83 -33.16
C ASP A 15 -13.36 -1.59 -32.50
N GLU A 16 -14.11 -1.80 -31.44
CA GLU A 16 -14.35 -0.75 -30.45
C GLU A 16 -13.09 -0.66 -29.58
N ALA A 17 -12.30 0.39 -29.83
CA ALA A 17 -11.25 0.81 -28.93
C ALA A 17 -11.85 0.99 -27.52
N PRO A 18 -11.18 0.53 -26.45
CA PRO A 18 -11.67 0.72 -25.10
C PRO A 18 -11.75 2.22 -24.81
N GLN A 19 -12.96 2.74 -24.67
CA GLN A 19 -13.20 4.08 -24.18
C GLN A 19 -12.72 4.13 -22.73
N THR A 20 -11.51 4.62 -22.52
CA THR A 20 -11.01 5.05 -21.21
C THR A 20 -11.86 6.22 -20.74
N ARG A 21 -12.97 5.93 -20.04
CA ARG A 21 -13.65 6.96 -19.25
C ARG A 21 -12.66 7.45 -18.21
N ARG A 22 -12.37 8.75 -18.27
CA ARG A 22 -11.64 9.48 -17.24
C ARG A 22 -12.50 9.50 -15.98
N ASP A 23 -12.25 8.57 -15.07
CA ASP A 23 -12.78 8.64 -13.71
C ASP A 23 -11.91 9.60 -12.89
N GLU A 24 -12.05 10.91 -13.15
CA GLU A 24 -11.40 11.98 -12.36
C GLU A 24 -11.98 12.05 -10.92
N GLY A 25 -13.12 11.40 -10.67
CA GLY A 25 -13.83 11.46 -9.37
C GLY A 25 -13.28 10.55 -8.27
N ASP A 26 -12.36 9.63 -8.55
CA ASP A 26 -12.05 8.55 -7.62
C ASP A 26 -10.56 8.38 -7.28
N ILE A 27 -9.73 9.42 -7.46
CA ILE A 27 -8.33 9.36 -7.06
C ILE A 27 -8.23 9.54 -5.54
N ARG A 28 -7.85 8.47 -4.83
CA ARG A 28 -7.65 8.48 -3.37
C ARG A 28 -6.19 8.71 -2.98
N ASN A 29 -5.26 8.43 -3.90
CA ASN A 29 -3.83 8.63 -3.63
C ASN A 29 -3.53 10.11 -3.43
N ARG A 30 -3.00 10.46 -2.24
CA ARG A 30 -2.76 11.84 -1.83
C ARG A 30 -1.67 12.53 -2.66
N ILE A 31 -0.63 11.79 -3.08
CA ILE A 31 0.43 12.36 -3.93
C ILE A 31 -0.17 12.80 -5.25
N LEU A 32 -0.98 11.93 -5.89
CA LEU A 32 -1.62 12.23 -7.17
C LEU A 32 -2.61 13.38 -7.05
N ARG A 33 -3.39 13.45 -5.98
CA ARG A 33 -4.36 14.53 -5.73
C ARG A 33 -3.74 15.92 -5.56
N LEU A 34 -2.47 15.99 -5.22
CA LEU A 34 -1.73 17.25 -5.03
C LEU A 34 -1.06 17.75 -6.31
N LEU A 35 -1.13 16.99 -7.39
CA LEU A 35 -0.57 17.41 -8.67
C LEU A 35 -1.44 18.49 -9.34
N PRO A 36 -0.83 19.46 -10.03
CA PRO A 36 -1.55 20.33 -10.96
C PRO A 36 -2.26 19.49 -12.04
N PRO A 37 -3.42 19.93 -12.57
CA PRO A 37 -4.20 19.14 -13.52
C PRO A 37 -3.40 18.60 -14.72
N ASN A 38 -2.54 19.41 -15.31
CA ASN A 38 -1.69 19.01 -16.45
C ASN A 38 -0.67 17.91 -16.08
N GLU A 39 -0.08 17.95 -14.87
CA GLU A 39 0.83 16.91 -14.41
C GLU A 39 0.07 15.65 -14.01
N LEU A 40 -1.11 15.81 -13.41
CA LEU A 40 -2.00 14.69 -13.08
C LEU A 40 -2.43 13.93 -14.34
N ASP A 41 -2.89 14.63 -15.37
CA ASP A 41 -3.28 14.03 -16.66
C ASP A 41 -2.11 13.24 -17.25
N ALA A 42 -0.90 13.80 -17.27
CA ALA A 42 0.29 13.14 -17.79
C ALA A 42 0.64 11.85 -17.00
N VAL A 43 0.39 11.83 -15.69
CA VAL A 43 0.55 10.62 -14.86
C VAL A 43 -0.54 9.61 -15.17
N LEU A 44 -1.80 10.03 -15.23
CA LEU A 44 -2.93 9.13 -15.46
C LEU A 44 -2.87 8.45 -16.83
N GLU A 45 -2.40 9.14 -17.86
CA GLU A 45 -2.19 8.58 -19.21
C GLU A 45 -1.17 7.42 -19.23
N ARG A 46 -0.27 7.35 -18.25
CA ARG A 46 0.80 6.34 -18.16
C ARG A 46 0.59 5.33 -17.05
N THR A 47 -0.51 5.45 -16.33
CA THR A 47 -0.87 4.51 -15.25
C THR A 47 -2.03 3.63 -15.67
N GLU A 48 -2.05 2.41 -15.16
CA GLU A 48 -3.20 1.50 -15.24
C GLU A 48 -3.67 1.12 -13.84
N MET A 49 -4.97 0.93 -13.67
CA MET A 49 -5.55 0.45 -12.43
C MET A 49 -5.39 -1.07 -12.36
N MET A 50 -4.95 -1.57 -11.21
CA MET A 50 -4.89 -2.99 -10.93
C MET A 50 -5.35 -3.30 -9.51
N THR A 51 -5.75 -4.54 -9.28
CA THR A 51 -5.98 -5.07 -7.92
C THR A 51 -4.67 -5.64 -7.38
N ILE A 52 -4.39 -5.36 -6.12
CA ILE A 52 -3.35 -6.03 -5.33
C ILE A 52 -4.06 -6.87 -4.30
N GLU A 53 -3.81 -8.18 -4.32
CA GLU A 53 -4.38 -9.12 -3.37
C GLU A 53 -3.55 -9.20 -2.08
N SER A 54 -4.22 -9.53 -0.96
CA SER A 54 -3.50 -9.79 0.28
C SER A 54 -2.55 -10.98 0.11
N LYS A 55 -1.30 -10.82 0.60
CA LYS A 55 -0.17 -11.75 0.46
C LYS A 55 0.40 -11.90 -0.95
N GLU A 56 -0.10 -11.17 -1.93
CA GLU A 56 0.50 -11.11 -3.26
C GLU A 56 1.88 -10.47 -3.17
N LYS A 57 2.88 -11.08 -3.83
CA LYS A 57 4.22 -10.50 -3.97
C LYS A 57 4.21 -9.46 -5.09
N VAL A 58 4.29 -8.20 -4.73
CA VAL A 58 4.39 -7.07 -5.68
C VAL A 58 5.78 -7.04 -6.31
N TRP A 59 6.83 -7.28 -5.51
CA TRP A 59 8.19 -7.63 -5.97
C TRP A 59 8.95 -8.38 -4.87
N GLU A 60 9.93 -9.17 -5.29
CA GLU A 60 10.81 -9.91 -4.40
C GLU A 60 12.11 -9.14 -4.10
N ARG A 61 12.75 -9.52 -2.99
CA ARG A 61 14.04 -9.00 -2.58
C ARG A 61 15.07 -9.15 -3.72
N GLU A 62 15.78 -8.06 -4.02
CA GLU A 62 16.88 -7.99 -5.01
C GLU A 62 16.47 -8.31 -6.46
N GLN A 63 15.18 -8.56 -6.73
CA GLN A 63 14.68 -8.70 -8.09
C GLN A 63 14.40 -7.33 -8.72
N PRO A 64 14.54 -7.18 -10.05
CA PRO A 64 14.23 -5.94 -10.73
C PRO A 64 12.79 -5.52 -10.51
N ILE A 65 12.58 -4.30 -10.04
CA ILE A 65 11.27 -3.68 -9.93
C ILE A 65 10.83 -3.24 -11.32
N ARG A 66 9.66 -3.70 -11.76
CA ARG A 66 9.12 -3.39 -13.10
C ARG A 66 8.09 -2.27 -13.09
N PHE A 67 7.38 -2.11 -11.97
CA PHE A 67 6.30 -1.15 -11.83
C PHE A 67 6.44 -0.38 -10.53
N ILE A 68 6.04 0.89 -10.58
CA ILE A 68 5.82 1.75 -9.43
C ILE A 68 4.33 1.74 -9.13
N HIS A 69 3.96 1.71 -7.86
CA HIS A 69 2.58 1.63 -7.42
C HIS A 69 2.18 2.87 -6.62
N PHE A 70 1.04 3.44 -6.97
CA PHE A 70 0.32 4.47 -6.21
C PHE A 70 -0.98 3.83 -5.68
N PRO A 71 -0.98 3.32 -4.42
CA PRO A 71 -2.17 2.69 -3.86
C PRO A 71 -3.34 3.68 -3.77
N GLU A 72 -4.56 3.19 -4.06
CA GLU A 72 -5.81 3.96 -3.94
C GLU A 72 -6.58 3.55 -2.67
N ASP A 73 -6.78 2.26 -2.45
CA ASP A 73 -7.47 1.68 -1.30
C ASP A 73 -6.91 0.33 -0.85
N CYS A 74 -5.76 -0.09 -1.43
CA CYS A 74 -4.96 -1.20 -0.93
C CYS A 74 -3.86 -0.72 0.00
N VAL A 75 -3.21 -1.65 0.69
CA VAL A 75 -2.00 -1.42 1.48
C VAL A 75 -0.92 -2.41 1.07
N ILE A 76 0.29 -1.89 0.87
CA ILE A 76 1.50 -2.65 0.53
C ILE A 76 2.45 -2.58 1.71
N SER A 77 2.91 -3.73 2.24
CA SER A 77 3.97 -3.82 3.22
C SER A 77 5.34 -3.90 2.55
N LEU A 78 6.27 -3.08 2.98
CA LEU A 78 7.69 -3.20 2.65
C LEU A 78 8.36 -3.99 3.77
N VAL A 79 8.88 -5.17 3.44
CA VAL A 79 9.29 -6.19 4.41
C VAL A 79 10.78 -6.47 4.26
N THR A 80 11.49 -6.48 5.39
CA THR A 80 12.85 -7.02 5.51
C THR A 80 12.76 -8.51 5.81
N GLU A 81 13.51 -9.31 5.09
CA GLU A 81 13.70 -10.74 5.34
C GLU A 81 15.13 -10.98 5.80
N LEU A 82 15.27 -11.64 6.95
CA LEU A 82 16.54 -12.01 7.54
C LEU A 82 17.04 -13.35 6.96
N ASP A 83 18.29 -13.69 7.20
CA ASP A 83 18.92 -14.89 6.64
C ASP A 83 18.34 -16.20 7.19
N ASP A 84 17.70 -16.17 8.36
CA ASP A 84 16.96 -17.30 8.98
C ASP A 84 15.52 -17.43 8.44
N GLY A 85 15.09 -16.53 7.54
CA GLY A 85 13.77 -16.50 6.94
C GLY A 85 12.73 -15.69 7.74
N ASP A 86 13.10 -15.17 8.91
CA ASP A 86 12.24 -14.27 9.67
C ASP A 86 11.98 -12.97 8.90
N LYS A 87 10.74 -12.50 8.98
CA LYS A 87 10.28 -11.30 8.28
C LYS A 87 9.75 -10.27 9.25
N VAL A 88 10.05 -9.01 8.95
CA VAL A 88 9.50 -7.89 9.70
C VAL A 88 9.18 -6.73 8.77
N GLU A 89 8.05 -6.09 8.99
CA GLU A 89 7.65 -4.91 8.24
C GLU A 89 8.51 -3.71 8.64
N ALA A 90 9.16 -3.11 7.64
CA ALA A 90 9.85 -1.84 7.82
C ALA A 90 8.84 -0.67 7.80
N MET A 91 7.88 -0.71 6.88
CA MET A 91 6.79 0.25 6.77
C MET A 91 5.68 -0.25 5.85
N THR A 92 4.53 0.39 5.94
CA THR A 92 3.42 0.22 5.00
C THR A 92 3.29 1.42 4.07
N VAL A 93 2.84 1.16 2.85
CA VAL A 93 2.50 2.16 1.84
C VAL A 93 1.03 2.00 1.48
N GLY A 94 0.27 3.07 1.60
CA GLY A 94 -1.13 3.13 1.21
C GLY A 94 -1.40 4.34 0.31
N ASN A 95 -2.63 4.84 0.35
CA ASN A 95 -3.05 6.01 -0.42
C ASN A 95 -2.31 7.31 -0.04
N ASP A 96 -1.48 7.27 0.98
CA ASP A 96 -0.64 8.35 1.49
C ASP A 96 0.75 8.40 0.84
N GLY A 97 1.06 7.48 -0.10
CA GLY A 97 2.40 7.36 -0.65
C GLY A 97 2.49 6.62 -1.98
N PHE A 98 3.70 6.17 -2.30
CA PHE A 98 3.96 5.30 -3.46
C PHE A 98 4.97 4.21 -3.09
N ALA A 99 4.84 3.05 -3.72
CA ALA A 99 5.78 1.95 -3.59
C ALA A 99 6.68 1.89 -4.82
N GLY A 100 7.99 2.03 -4.61
CA GLY A 100 8.99 2.11 -5.69
C GLY A 100 10.14 3.06 -5.38
N MET A 101 10.37 3.36 -4.10
CA MET A 101 11.41 4.29 -3.64
C MET A 101 12.80 3.95 -4.19
N ALA A 102 13.13 2.67 -4.39
CA ALA A 102 14.40 2.26 -4.98
C ALA A 102 14.57 2.83 -6.41
N ILE A 103 13.51 2.75 -7.23
CA ILE A 103 13.53 3.30 -8.60
C ILE A 103 13.65 4.83 -8.58
N PHE A 104 12.93 5.49 -7.68
CA PHE A 104 13.06 6.92 -7.47
C PHE A 104 14.50 7.32 -7.14
N ASN A 105 15.19 6.54 -6.31
CA ASN A 105 16.60 6.70 -5.99
C ASN A 105 17.56 6.08 -7.04
N GLN A 106 17.10 5.85 -8.27
CA GLN A 106 17.88 5.38 -9.42
C GLN A 106 18.49 3.97 -9.25
N LEU A 107 17.93 3.15 -8.35
CA LEU A 107 18.28 1.73 -8.20
C LEU A 107 17.33 0.88 -9.05
N ALA A 108 17.78 -0.29 -9.50
CA ALA A 108 16.94 -1.21 -10.28
C ALA A 108 16.13 -2.18 -9.42
N SER A 109 16.55 -2.41 -8.18
CA SER A 109 15.97 -3.38 -7.25
C SER A 109 15.99 -2.85 -5.82
N SER A 110 15.34 -3.56 -4.90
CA SER A 110 15.32 -3.25 -3.49
C SER A 110 15.70 -4.47 -2.66
N ARG A 111 16.34 -4.26 -1.51
CA ARG A 111 16.51 -5.30 -0.49
C ARG A 111 15.23 -5.59 0.29
N LEU A 112 14.26 -4.66 0.26
CA LEU A 112 12.92 -4.88 0.80
C LEU A 112 12.07 -5.59 -0.25
N MET A 113 11.38 -6.66 0.13
CA MET A 113 10.28 -7.20 -0.67
C MET A 113 9.04 -6.34 -0.45
N ALA A 114 8.12 -6.34 -1.42
CA ALA A 114 6.81 -5.71 -1.27
C ALA A 114 5.71 -6.77 -1.38
N ILE A 115 4.81 -6.75 -0.40
CA ILE A 115 3.71 -7.71 -0.28
C ILE A 115 2.40 -6.94 -0.11
N GLY A 116 1.36 -7.36 -0.83
CA GLY A 116 0.01 -6.88 -0.57
C GLY A 116 -0.40 -7.21 0.86
N GLN A 117 -0.72 -6.19 1.66
CA GLN A 117 -1.17 -6.35 3.04
C GLN A 117 -2.69 -6.44 3.11
N ILE A 118 -3.36 -5.51 2.44
CA ILE A 118 -4.82 -5.45 2.37
C ILE A 118 -5.21 -5.35 0.91
N THR A 119 -6.10 -6.23 0.47
CA THR A 119 -6.64 -6.25 -0.89
C THR A 119 -7.31 -4.94 -1.24
N GLY A 120 -7.07 -4.45 -2.44
CA GLY A 120 -7.65 -3.23 -2.98
C GLY A 120 -6.96 -2.81 -4.28
N HIS A 121 -7.20 -1.59 -4.70
CA HIS A 121 -6.75 -1.06 -5.98
C HIS A 121 -5.49 -0.22 -5.84
N SER A 122 -4.67 -0.27 -6.87
CA SER A 122 -3.48 0.55 -7.03
C SER A 122 -3.36 1.00 -8.49
N ARG A 123 -2.93 2.23 -8.72
CA ARG A 123 -2.42 2.64 -10.04
C ARG A 123 -0.97 2.23 -10.13
N ARG A 124 -0.60 1.56 -11.21
CA ARG A 124 0.80 1.23 -11.47
C ARG A 124 1.29 1.91 -12.75
N VAL A 125 2.56 2.22 -12.78
CA VAL A 125 3.26 2.78 -13.93
C VAL A 125 4.54 1.98 -14.19
N ALA A 126 4.84 1.67 -15.45
CA ALA A 126 6.08 1.02 -15.82
C ALA A 126 7.29 1.90 -15.47
N VAL A 127 8.41 1.30 -15.08
CA VAL A 127 9.62 2.02 -14.64
C VAL A 127 10.13 3.00 -15.70
N GLU A 128 10.08 2.63 -17.00
CA GLU A 128 10.50 3.49 -18.10
C GLU A 128 9.64 4.76 -18.19
N ASP A 129 8.33 4.63 -18.00
CA ASP A 129 7.41 5.78 -18.02
C ASP A 129 7.51 6.59 -16.73
N PHE A 130 7.70 5.94 -15.57
CA PHE A 130 7.96 6.65 -14.33
C PHE A 130 9.19 7.55 -14.43
N ARG A 131 10.28 7.09 -15.05
CA ARG A 131 11.48 7.92 -15.28
C ARG A 131 11.19 9.14 -16.13
N LYS A 132 10.29 9.04 -17.12
CA LYS A 132 9.83 10.20 -17.91
C LYS A 132 9.00 11.16 -17.06
N LEU A 133 8.12 10.61 -16.19
CA LEU A 133 7.32 11.41 -15.27
C LEU A 133 8.13 12.17 -14.23
N MET A 134 9.35 11.72 -13.90
CA MET A 134 10.27 12.44 -12.99
C MET A 134 10.76 13.80 -13.54
N THR A 135 10.47 14.12 -14.79
CA THR A 135 10.69 15.48 -15.33
C THR A 135 9.58 16.47 -14.94
N LEU A 136 8.47 15.99 -14.34
CA LEU A 136 7.36 16.83 -13.87
C LEU A 136 7.73 17.47 -12.51
N PRO A 137 7.83 18.80 -12.43
CA PRO A 137 8.43 19.46 -11.25
C PRO A 137 7.62 19.27 -9.96
N SER A 138 6.28 19.20 -10.05
CA SER A 138 5.44 19.01 -8.86
C SER A 138 5.47 17.58 -8.37
N LEU A 139 5.46 16.60 -9.28
CA LEU A 139 5.61 15.19 -8.92
C LEU A 139 6.97 14.95 -8.27
N ASP A 140 8.06 15.37 -8.91
CA ASP A 140 9.42 15.21 -8.38
C ASP A 140 9.55 15.78 -6.96
N ARG A 141 9.08 17.02 -6.75
CA ARG A 141 9.08 17.66 -5.42
C ARG A 141 8.27 16.89 -4.39
N LEU A 142 7.09 16.37 -4.74
CA LEU A 142 6.25 15.58 -3.82
C LEU A 142 6.91 14.25 -3.46
N LEU A 143 7.56 13.59 -4.41
CA LEU A 143 8.27 12.34 -4.15
C LEU A 143 9.53 12.55 -3.29
N HIS A 144 10.23 13.67 -3.43
CA HIS A 144 11.31 14.04 -2.52
C HIS A 144 10.81 14.28 -1.08
N ARG A 145 9.68 14.98 -0.91
CA ARG A 145 9.05 15.16 0.41
C ARG A 145 8.59 13.82 1.00
N TYR A 146 8.04 12.95 0.16
CA TYR A 146 7.65 11.61 0.59
C TYR A 146 8.86 10.77 1.01
N SER A 147 10.00 10.88 0.35
CA SER A 147 11.23 10.17 0.75
C SER A 147 11.69 10.58 2.16
N GLN A 148 11.57 11.86 2.51
CA GLN A 148 11.84 12.33 3.87
C GLN A 148 10.84 11.74 4.87
N LEU A 149 9.55 11.70 4.52
CA LEU A 149 8.51 11.07 5.34
C LEU A 149 8.79 9.58 5.58
N VAL A 150 9.23 8.86 4.55
CA VAL A 150 9.64 7.43 4.66
C VAL A 150 10.74 7.27 5.69
N PHE A 151 11.80 8.08 5.61
CA PHE A 151 12.89 8.05 6.57
C PHE A 151 12.42 8.30 8.01
N GLU A 152 11.59 9.33 8.23
CA GLU A 152 11.04 9.66 9.55
C GLU A 152 10.11 8.55 10.07
N THR A 153 9.29 7.95 9.20
CA THR A 153 8.38 6.86 9.56
C THR A 153 9.12 5.59 9.97
N VAL A 154 10.17 5.21 9.23
CA VAL A 154 11.02 4.06 9.56
C VAL A 154 11.77 4.32 10.87
N SER A 155 12.31 5.52 11.07
CA SER A 155 12.98 5.90 12.30
C SER A 155 12.03 5.84 13.52
N GLN A 156 10.79 6.36 13.36
CA GLN A 156 9.77 6.29 14.41
C GLN A 156 9.34 4.84 14.68
N SER A 157 9.26 3.99 13.64
CA SER A 157 8.94 2.58 13.79
C SER A 157 10.04 1.82 14.53
N ALA A 158 11.30 2.13 14.29
CA ALA A 158 12.43 1.53 15.02
C ALA A 158 12.35 1.85 16.53
N ALA A 159 12.11 3.11 16.90
CA ALA A 159 11.88 3.52 18.28
C ALA A 159 10.66 2.84 18.89
N CYS A 160 9.52 2.83 18.16
CA CYS A 160 8.29 2.20 18.59
C CYS A 160 8.47 0.70 18.87
N ASN A 161 9.15 -0.02 17.98
CA ASN A 161 9.39 -1.46 18.11
C ASN A 161 10.22 -1.79 19.38
N ARG A 162 11.08 -0.88 19.81
CA ARG A 162 11.93 -1.08 20.99
C ARG A 162 11.28 -0.68 22.30
N LEU A 163 10.44 0.38 22.30
CA LEU A 163 10.00 1.06 23.52
C LEU A 163 8.53 0.82 23.88
N HIS A 164 7.68 0.44 22.93
CA HIS A 164 6.24 0.28 23.17
C HIS A 164 5.83 -1.18 23.25
N VAL A 165 4.82 -1.45 24.07
CA VAL A 165 4.24 -2.80 24.24
C VAL A 165 3.44 -3.22 23.03
N ILE A 166 3.22 -4.54 22.88
CA ILE A 166 2.59 -5.13 21.69
C ILE A 166 1.19 -4.58 21.46
N GLU A 167 0.41 -4.36 22.51
CA GLU A 167 -0.97 -3.84 22.43
C GLU A 167 -1.00 -2.46 21.76
N GLN A 168 -0.13 -1.56 22.19
CA GLN A 168 -0.01 -0.21 21.61
C GLN A 168 0.45 -0.25 20.15
N ARG A 169 1.39 -1.16 19.83
CA ARG A 169 1.89 -1.36 18.46
C ARG A 169 0.81 -1.95 17.55
N CYS A 170 0.01 -2.91 18.04
CA CYS A 170 -1.14 -3.46 17.33
C CYS A 170 -2.17 -2.36 17.04
N ALA A 171 -2.56 -1.56 18.04
CA ALA A 171 -3.50 -0.47 17.86
C ALA A 171 -2.98 0.55 16.82
N ARG A 172 -1.71 0.97 16.90
CA ARG A 172 -1.08 1.84 15.91
C ARG A 172 -1.16 1.26 14.49
N TRP A 173 -0.79 0.00 14.33
CA TRP A 173 -0.76 -0.66 13.04
C TRP A 173 -2.16 -0.77 12.40
N LEU A 174 -3.19 -1.11 13.21
CA LEU A 174 -4.58 -1.16 12.79
C LEU A 174 -5.09 0.21 12.36
N LEU A 175 -4.78 1.27 13.11
CA LEU A 175 -5.16 2.64 12.77
C LEU A 175 -4.52 3.11 11.47
N MET A 176 -3.23 2.84 11.28
CA MET A 176 -2.54 3.19 10.02
C MET A 176 -3.13 2.46 8.81
N SER A 177 -3.52 1.21 8.98
CA SER A 177 -4.20 0.43 7.95
C SER A 177 -5.59 0.98 7.65
N HIS A 178 -6.38 1.25 8.69
CA HIS A 178 -7.72 1.84 8.60
C HIS A 178 -7.72 3.20 7.89
N ASP A 179 -6.76 4.08 8.21
CA ASP A 179 -6.61 5.39 7.55
C ASP A 179 -6.40 5.28 6.04
N ARG A 180 -5.67 4.23 5.59
CA ARG A 180 -5.29 4.02 4.20
C ARG A 180 -6.36 3.37 3.36
N VAL A 181 -7.10 2.42 3.93
CA VAL A 181 -8.16 1.73 3.19
C VAL A 181 -9.49 2.50 3.18
N GLY A 182 -9.73 3.35 4.18
CA GLY A 182 -10.95 4.16 4.29
C GLY A 182 -12.22 3.33 4.50
N ARG A 183 -12.09 2.14 5.09
CA ARG A 183 -13.21 1.25 5.45
C ARG A 183 -12.94 0.58 6.77
N ASP A 184 -13.99 0.39 7.59
CA ASP A 184 -13.85 -0.14 8.95
C ASP A 184 -13.47 -1.62 8.97
N ARG A 185 -13.89 -2.39 7.97
CA ARG A 185 -13.61 -3.82 7.86
C ARG A 185 -12.60 -4.12 6.76
N PHE A 186 -11.58 -4.92 7.10
CA PHE A 186 -10.55 -5.40 6.16
C PHE A 186 -10.03 -6.77 6.56
N ASP A 187 -9.52 -7.51 5.56
CA ASP A 187 -8.98 -8.85 5.79
C ASP A 187 -7.59 -8.74 6.40
N LEU A 188 -7.42 -9.44 7.53
CA LEU A 188 -6.17 -9.52 8.27
C LEU A 188 -6.19 -10.74 9.19
N THR A 189 -5.12 -11.54 9.14
CA THR A 189 -4.93 -12.66 10.07
C THR A 189 -3.98 -12.27 11.20
N GLN A 190 -4.17 -12.84 12.40
CA GLN A 190 -3.25 -12.61 13.52
C GLN A 190 -1.84 -13.12 13.23
N GLU A 191 -1.71 -14.14 12.39
CA GLU A 191 -0.43 -14.69 11.98
C GLU A 191 0.35 -13.68 11.11
N PHE A 192 -0.32 -13.10 10.10
CA PHE A 192 0.26 -12.05 9.28
C PHE A 192 0.62 -10.81 10.12
N LEU A 193 -0.25 -10.39 11.04
CA LEU A 193 0.04 -9.28 11.95
C LEU A 193 1.25 -9.55 12.84
N ALA A 194 1.42 -10.80 13.33
CA ALA A 194 2.57 -11.19 14.12
C ALA A 194 3.89 -11.13 13.33
N GLU A 195 3.86 -11.62 12.09
CA GLU A 195 4.98 -11.53 11.14
C GLU A 195 5.34 -10.06 10.89
N MET A 196 4.38 -9.21 10.57
CA MET A 196 4.62 -7.79 10.28
C MET A 196 5.15 -7.02 11.50
N LEU A 197 4.67 -7.34 12.70
CA LEU A 197 5.17 -6.73 13.94
C LEU A 197 6.49 -7.32 14.44
N GLY A 198 6.99 -8.40 13.83
CA GLY A 198 8.20 -9.09 14.27
C GLY A 198 8.06 -9.68 15.69
N VAL A 199 6.90 -10.26 15.99
CA VAL A 199 6.60 -10.85 17.31
C VAL A 199 5.97 -12.23 17.17
N ARG A 200 5.97 -13.01 18.26
CA ARG A 200 5.32 -14.32 18.28
C ARG A 200 3.79 -14.19 18.28
N ARG A 201 3.10 -15.02 17.52
CA ARG A 201 1.62 -15.05 17.39
C ARG A 201 0.86 -15.01 18.74
N PRO A 202 1.27 -15.74 19.81
CA PRO A 202 0.58 -15.65 21.10
C PRO A 202 0.52 -14.21 21.66
N GLY A 203 1.57 -13.41 21.49
CA GLY A 203 1.58 -11.99 21.91
C GLY A 203 0.52 -11.18 21.17
N VAL A 204 0.39 -11.37 19.85
CA VAL A 204 -0.67 -10.72 19.06
C VAL A 204 -2.05 -11.19 19.49
N THR A 205 -2.23 -12.49 19.74
CA THR A 205 -3.53 -13.03 20.20
C THR A 205 -3.98 -12.37 21.51
N VAL A 206 -3.05 -12.17 22.47
CA VAL A 206 -3.34 -11.48 23.73
C VAL A 206 -3.69 -10.00 23.48
N ALA A 207 -2.87 -9.30 22.70
CA ALA A 207 -3.07 -7.89 22.37
C ALA A 207 -4.42 -7.65 21.69
N MET A 208 -4.74 -8.44 20.67
CA MET A 208 -6.03 -8.37 19.96
C MET A 208 -7.21 -8.67 20.88
N GLY A 209 -7.08 -9.67 21.78
CA GLY A 209 -8.10 -9.97 22.77
C GLY A 209 -8.36 -8.85 23.79
N ILE A 210 -7.31 -8.08 24.14
CA ILE A 210 -7.45 -6.88 24.99
C ILE A 210 -8.22 -5.79 24.24
N LEU A 211 -7.85 -5.47 23.00
CA LEU A 211 -8.50 -4.45 22.17
C LEU A 211 -9.97 -4.81 21.90
N GLU A 212 -10.28 -6.09 21.67
CA GLU A 212 -11.65 -6.58 21.46
C GLU A 212 -12.49 -6.51 22.76
N LYS A 213 -11.95 -6.95 23.89
CA LYS A 213 -12.64 -6.85 25.20
C LYS A 213 -12.93 -5.40 25.58
N SER A 214 -12.09 -4.47 25.17
CA SER A 214 -12.31 -3.02 25.34
C SER A 214 -13.35 -2.44 24.36
N GLY A 215 -13.85 -3.24 23.40
CA GLY A 215 -14.84 -2.81 22.42
C GLY A 215 -14.29 -1.95 21.28
N PHE A 216 -12.97 -1.86 21.14
CA PHE A 216 -12.34 -1.01 20.12
C PHE A 216 -12.35 -1.65 18.74
N ILE A 217 -12.24 -2.98 18.71
CA ILE A 217 -12.28 -3.79 17.49
C ILE A 217 -13.20 -5.00 17.67
N ALA A 218 -13.65 -5.56 16.56
CA ALA A 218 -14.17 -6.92 16.48
C ALA A 218 -13.31 -7.73 15.51
N HIS A 219 -12.96 -8.96 15.86
CA HIS A 219 -12.19 -9.80 14.95
C HIS A 219 -12.90 -11.15 14.70
N GLY A 220 -12.85 -11.60 13.44
CA GLY A 220 -13.40 -12.86 13.00
C GLY A 220 -12.32 -13.76 12.37
N ARG A 221 -12.74 -14.81 11.67
CA ARG A 221 -11.81 -15.65 10.90
C ARG A 221 -11.22 -14.85 9.73
N GLY A 222 -9.99 -14.32 9.92
CA GLY A 222 -9.22 -13.65 8.88
C GLY A 222 -9.66 -12.23 8.56
N ASN A 223 -10.51 -11.59 9.36
CA ASN A 223 -10.88 -10.19 9.21
C ASN A 223 -10.93 -9.44 10.54
N ILE A 224 -10.79 -8.13 10.46
CA ILE A 224 -10.88 -7.20 11.58
C ILE A 224 -11.85 -6.09 11.19
N THR A 225 -12.62 -5.62 12.19
CA THR A 225 -13.47 -4.44 12.09
C THR A 225 -13.09 -3.46 13.18
N VAL A 226 -12.79 -2.22 12.85
CA VAL A 226 -12.64 -1.11 13.80
C VAL A 226 -14.03 -0.68 14.22
N VAL A 227 -14.36 -0.85 15.50
CA VAL A 227 -15.70 -0.56 16.07
C VAL A 227 -15.71 0.81 16.75
N ASP A 228 -14.72 1.06 17.60
CA ASP A 228 -14.51 2.36 18.24
C ASP A 228 -13.11 2.88 17.89
N ARG A 229 -13.08 3.75 16.88
CA ARG A 229 -11.84 4.36 16.42
C ARG A 229 -11.21 5.25 17.50
N ALA A 230 -11.99 6.02 18.24
CA ALA A 230 -11.45 6.91 19.26
C ALA A 230 -10.83 6.11 20.42
N GLY A 231 -11.49 5.03 20.84
CA GLY A 231 -10.94 4.08 21.80
C GLY A 231 -9.65 3.43 21.31
N LEU A 232 -9.59 3.03 20.04
CA LEU A 232 -8.39 2.44 19.43
C LEU A 232 -7.24 3.47 19.35
N GLU A 233 -7.53 4.74 19.07
CA GLU A 233 -6.53 5.83 19.12
C GLU A 233 -5.98 6.02 20.54
N SER A 234 -6.84 5.95 21.56
CA SER A 234 -6.41 6.04 22.97
C SER A 234 -5.54 4.87 23.42
N ALA A 235 -5.73 3.68 22.84
CA ALA A 235 -4.95 2.49 23.11
C ALA A 235 -3.62 2.45 22.34
N SER A 236 -3.45 3.31 21.34
CA SER A 236 -2.21 3.35 20.56
C SER A 236 -1.12 4.16 21.28
N CYS A 237 0.15 3.93 20.87
CA CYS A 237 1.24 4.82 21.31
C CYS A 237 1.22 6.13 20.52
N GLU A 238 1.90 7.15 21.06
CA GLU A 238 2.09 8.47 20.43
C GLU A 238 2.69 8.41 19.03
N CYS A 239 3.34 7.30 18.66
CA CYS A 239 3.93 7.10 17.34
C CYS A 239 2.88 7.19 16.22
N TYR A 240 1.63 6.76 16.47
CA TYR A 240 0.54 6.92 15.51
C TYR A 240 0.31 8.40 15.20
N ARG A 241 0.11 9.22 16.23
CA ARG A 241 -0.12 10.66 16.07
C ARG A 241 1.07 11.36 15.41
N THR A 242 2.29 11.03 15.85
CA THR A 242 3.52 11.59 15.28
C THR A 242 3.62 11.35 13.77
N ILE A 243 3.41 10.12 13.31
CA ILE A 243 3.44 9.78 11.87
C ILE A 243 2.32 10.51 11.12
N LYS A 244 1.10 10.52 11.66
CA LYS A 244 -0.07 11.19 11.05
C LYS A 244 0.14 12.70 10.88
N GLU A 245 0.68 13.38 11.89
CA GLU A 245 1.00 14.81 11.83
C GLU A 245 2.11 15.11 10.84
N ARG A 246 3.13 14.25 10.74
CA ARG A 246 4.20 14.39 9.75
C ARG A 246 3.69 14.22 8.33
N LEU A 247 2.88 13.21 8.09
CA LEU A 247 2.21 13.02 6.80
C LEU A 247 1.40 14.27 6.39
N ALA A 248 0.61 14.82 7.31
CA ALA A 248 -0.17 16.02 7.05
C ALA A 248 0.68 17.26 6.74
N LYS A 249 1.92 17.36 7.24
CA LYS A 249 2.81 18.51 7.02
C LYS A 249 3.67 18.38 5.76
N LEU A 250 4.02 17.17 5.36
CA LEU A 250 4.97 16.94 4.26
C LEU A 250 4.28 16.72 2.92
N ILE A 251 3.06 16.24 2.94
CA ILE A 251 2.22 16.03 1.75
C ILE A 251 1.10 17.09 1.78
N VAL A 252 1.48 18.32 1.55
CA VAL A 252 0.61 19.50 1.36
C VAL A 252 1.07 20.27 0.15
#